data_0cafe80ea578a6b3a5fba206bca24132
#
_entry.id   0cafe80ea578a6b3a5fba206bca24132
#
_cell.length_a   1.000
_cell.length_b   1.000
_cell.length_c   1.000
_cell.angle_alpha   90.00
_cell.angle_beta   90.00
_cell.angle_gamma   90.00
#
_symmetry.space_group_name_H-M   'P 1'
#
loop_
_entity.id
_entity.type
_entity.pdbx_description
1 polymer ?
#
loop_
_entity_poly.entity_id
_entity_poly.type
_entity_poly.pdbx_seq_one_letter_code
_entity_poly.pdbx_strand_id
1 'polypeptide(L)'
;LFEYINFQQRYNIDARTARALNLSQKYLEPLSEGTTPSNEVDLHVHWLESRASFTTADAIQYREAKSSEQLRIAEELQELHTTAGVLLVDAQGHGIIAAKIASTVHDTFHTAILSELDCNGRATPEMFERINLRLAQSVTARNALSRTKEDSSREIATLLYGEIRPDGLFRFVNFGHPPPLVFSSKYGRFMEIRKCCMVQFPALGLEIPEDHPDRNKYTSINLRRSQMNAGDLAEITLMGRGDILFLYTDGVYDGSDEGERREFERIIQEHKEEPAKDICNAILERAIGNDERLRLGGEPDRIDDKTVFIVKST
;
A
#
# COMPACT_ATOMS: atom_id res chain seq x y z
N LEU A 1 -1.42 1.21 13.71
CA LEU A 1 -2.08 -0.04 13.31
C LEU A 1 -1.21 -0.79 12.34
N PHE A 2 -1.13 -2.09 12.52
CA PHE A 2 -0.38 -3.00 11.64
C PHE A 2 -1.26 -4.18 11.24
N GLU A 3 -1.17 -4.62 9.97
CA GLU A 3 -1.80 -5.83 9.48
C GLU A 3 -0.88 -6.58 8.51
N TYR A 4 -0.78 -7.90 8.69
CA TYR A 4 -0.28 -8.84 7.70
C TYR A 4 -1.45 -9.34 6.86
N ILE A 5 -1.31 -9.28 5.54
CA ILE A 5 -2.38 -9.63 4.61
C ILE A 5 -2.00 -10.92 3.86
N ASN A 6 -2.72 -11.98 4.15
CA ASN A 6 -2.75 -13.16 3.29
C ASN A 6 -3.84 -12.94 2.23
N PHE A 7 -3.45 -12.58 1.01
CA PHE A 7 -4.37 -12.22 -0.06
C PHE A 7 -5.36 -13.34 -0.36
N GLN A 8 -4.89 -14.59 -0.42
CA GLN A 8 -5.75 -15.74 -0.70
C GLN A 8 -6.85 -15.90 0.35
N GLN A 9 -6.49 -15.83 1.63
CA GLN A 9 -7.46 -16.00 2.72
C GLN A 9 -8.38 -14.78 2.88
N ARG A 10 -7.83 -13.58 2.73
CA ARG A 10 -8.57 -12.34 2.96
C ARG A 10 -9.51 -11.99 1.83
N TYR A 11 -9.09 -12.22 0.57
CA TYR A 11 -9.79 -11.74 -0.61
C TYR A 11 -10.22 -12.82 -1.58
N ASN A 12 -10.00 -14.09 -1.26
CA ASN A 12 -10.39 -15.24 -2.08
C ASN A 12 -9.88 -15.12 -3.54
N ILE A 13 -8.56 -15.06 -3.68
CA ILE A 13 -7.89 -14.84 -4.98
C ILE A 13 -8.28 -15.88 -6.01
N ASP A 14 -8.41 -17.16 -5.63
CA ASP A 14 -8.82 -18.22 -6.56
C ASP A 14 -10.17 -17.95 -7.21
N ALA A 15 -11.17 -17.52 -6.44
CA ALA A 15 -12.49 -17.21 -6.97
C ALA A 15 -12.46 -16.00 -7.91
N ARG A 16 -11.64 -14.99 -7.62
CA ARG A 16 -11.44 -13.81 -8.46
C ARG A 16 -10.74 -14.16 -9.76
N THR A 17 -9.66 -14.96 -9.69
CA THR A 17 -8.95 -15.48 -10.85
C THR A 17 -9.88 -16.29 -11.75
N ALA A 18 -10.64 -17.22 -11.19
CA ALA A 18 -11.62 -18.01 -11.93
C ALA A 18 -12.68 -17.12 -12.59
N ARG A 19 -13.16 -16.07 -11.90
CA ARG A 19 -14.10 -15.09 -12.46
C ARG A 19 -13.49 -14.33 -13.64
N ALA A 20 -12.26 -13.84 -13.52
CA ALA A 20 -11.59 -13.12 -14.60
C ALA A 20 -11.38 -14.01 -15.84
N LEU A 21 -10.93 -15.26 -15.65
CA LEU A 21 -10.79 -16.23 -16.73
C LEU A 21 -12.12 -16.53 -17.41
N ASN A 22 -13.20 -16.72 -16.65
CA ASN A 22 -14.54 -16.94 -17.19
C ASN A 22 -15.04 -15.74 -18.00
N LEU A 23 -14.82 -14.51 -17.50
CA LEU A 23 -15.18 -13.29 -18.23
C LEU A 23 -14.38 -13.16 -19.53
N SER A 24 -13.08 -13.46 -19.51
CA SER A 24 -12.26 -13.48 -20.72
C SER A 24 -12.85 -14.39 -21.80
N GLN A 25 -13.23 -15.62 -21.45
CA GLN A 25 -13.85 -16.57 -22.38
C GLN A 25 -15.19 -16.05 -22.89
N LYS A 26 -16.05 -15.51 -22.03
CA LYS A 26 -17.35 -14.95 -22.44
C LYS A 26 -17.24 -13.79 -23.43
N TYR A 27 -16.20 -12.96 -23.31
CA TYR A 27 -15.96 -11.90 -24.29
C TYR A 27 -15.63 -12.44 -25.69
N LEU A 28 -15.07 -13.66 -25.80
CA LEU A 28 -14.74 -14.29 -27.07
C LEU A 28 -15.90 -15.14 -27.66
N GLU A 29 -16.92 -15.48 -26.86
CA GLU A 29 -18.07 -16.20 -27.32
C GLU A 29 -18.89 -15.34 -28.30
N PRO A 30 -19.20 -15.82 -29.53
CA PRO A 30 -20.05 -15.08 -30.45
C PRO A 30 -21.48 -14.99 -29.90
N LEU A 31 -22.08 -13.81 -30.00
CA LEU A 31 -23.51 -13.67 -29.72
C LEU A 31 -24.30 -14.54 -30.74
N SER A 32 -25.09 -15.46 -30.24
CA SER A 32 -26.00 -16.24 -31.10
C SER A 32 -27.05 -15.29 -31.67
N GLU A 33 -27.20 -15.24 -33.00
CA GLU A 33 -28.22 -14.42 -33.66
C GLU A 33 -29.61 -14.72 -33.05
N GLY A 34 -30.28 -13.67 -32.58
CA GLY A 34 -31.65 -13.75 -32.04
C GLY A 34 -31.78 -14.14 -30.57
N THR A 35 -30.70 -14.31 -29.84
CA THR A 35 -30.75 -14.52 -28.38
C THR A 35 -30.81 -13.19 -27.63
N THR A 36 -31.72 -13.10 -26.67
CA THR A 36 -31.75 -12.01 -25.70
C THR A 36 -30.48 -12.05 -24.88
N PRO A 37 -29.76 -10.92 -24.71
CA PRO A 37 -28.56 -10.87 -23.86
C PRO A 37 -28.87 -11.45 -22.48
N SER A 38 -28.16 -12.51 -22.09
CA SER A 38 -28.44 -13.25 -20.85
C SER A 38 -27.48 -12.94 -19.72
N ASN A 39 -26.39 -12.23 -20.01
CA ASN A 39 -25.37 -11.88 -19.02
C ASN A 39 -24.89 -10.44 -19.19
N GLU A 40 -24.17 -9.96 -18.20
CA GLU A 40 -23.69 -8.57 -18.11
C GLU A 40 -22.78 -8.17 -19.30
N VAL A 41 -21.98 -9.11 -19.81
CA VAL A 41 -21.09 -8.91 -20.97
C VAL A 41 -21.90 -8.70 -22.23
N ASP A 42 -22.88 -9.55 -22.47
CA ASP A 42 -23.74 -9.49 -23.66
C ASP A 42 -24.61 -8.23 -23.66
N LEU A 43 -25.15 -7.84 -22.51
CA LEU A 43 -25.88 -6.59 -22.34
C LEU A 43 -25.03 -5.38 -22.68
N HIS A 44 -23.78 -5.36 -22.22
CA HIS A 44 -22.88 -4.24 -22.49
C HIS A 44 -22.48 -4.15 -23.96
N VAL A 45 -22.13 -5.28 -24.58
CA VAL A 45 -21.81 -5.34 -26.02
C VAL A 45 -23.00 -4.95 -26.85
N HIS A 46 -24.21 -5.50 -26.58
CA HIS A 46 -25.42 -5.13 -27.25
C HIS A 46 -25.76 -3.63 -27.16
N TRP A 47 -25.55 -3.04 -26.01
CA TRP A 47 -25.71 -1.60 -25.83
C TRP A 47 -24.72 -0.80 -26.67
N LEU A 48 -23.44 -1.23 -26.81
CA LEU A 48 -22.47 -0.60 -27.70
C LEU A 48 -22.89 -0.73 -29.17
N GLU A 49 -23.31 -1.91 -29.59
CA GLU A 49 -23.78 -2.22 -30.95
C GLU A 49 -25.04 -1.43 -31.35
N SER A 50 -25.87 -1.05 -30.39
CA SER A 50 -27.05 -0.20 -30.62
C SER A 50 -26.72 1.24 -31.01
N ARG A 51 -25.46 1.66 -30.88
CA ARG A 51 -25.01 2.99 -31.30
C ARG A 51 -24.69 3.04 -32.78
N ALA A 52 -25.26 3.98 -33.52
CA ALA A 52 -25.15 4.10 -34.97
C ALA A 52 -23.71 4.24 -35.52
N SER A 53 -22.73 4.56 -34.66
CA SER A 53 -21.30 4.68 -35.01
C SER A 53 -20.47 3.46 -34.70
N PHE A 54 -21.05 2.38 -34.13
CA PHE A 54 -20.31 1.20 -33.68
C PHE A 54 -20.51 0.08 -34.71
N THR A 55 -19.44 -0.35 -35.36
CA THR A 55 -19.49 -1.38 -36.44
C THR A 55 -19.25 -2.79 -35.86
N THR A 56 -19.55 -3.83 -36.63
CA THR A 56 -19.22 -5.19 -36.24
C THR A 56 -17.72 -5.39 -36.03
N ALA A 57 -16.86 -4.70 -36.78
CA ALA A 57 -15.42 -4.75 -36.60
C ALA A 57 -15.01 -4.12 -35.23
N ASP A 58 -15.65 -3.00 -34.87
CA ASP A 58 -15.43 -2.36 -33.55
C ASP A 58 -15.86 -3.28 -32.39
N ALA A 59 -16.98 -4.04 -32.59
CA ALA A 59 -17.45 -5.01 -31.61
C ALA A 59 -16.45 -6.16 -31.41
N ILE A 60 -15.89 -6.69 -32.49
CA ILE A 60 -14.85 -7.73 -32.41
C ILE A 60 -13.60 -7.19 -31.68
N GLN A 61 -13.09 -6.04 -32.11
CA GLN A 61 -11.91 -5.41 -31.49
C GLN A 61 -12.14 -5.12 -30.00
N TYR A 62 -13.32 -4.62 -29.63
CA TYR A 62 -13.68 -4.38 -28.24
C TYR A 62 -13.67 -5.67 -27.41
N ARG A 63 -14.26 -6.75 -27.92
CA ARG A 63 -14.32 -8.05 -27.26
C ARG A 63 -12.92 -8.63 -27.04
N GLU A 64 -12.07 -8.60 -28.06
CA GLU A 64 -10.68 -9.05 -27.97
C GLU A 64 -9.87 -8.24 -26.94
N ALA A 65 -10.03 -6.92 -26.94
CA ALA A 65 -9.38 -6.04 -25.98
C ALA A 65 -9.84 -6.34 -24.54
N LYS A 66 -11.14 -6.53 -24.32
CA LYS A 66 -11.70 -6.87 -23.01
C LYS A 66 -11.32 -8.27 -22.54
N SER A 67 -11.29 -9.25 -23.44
CA SER A 67 -10.77 -10.57 -23.13
C SER A 67 -9.31 -10.53 -22.67
N SER A 68 -8.47 -9.80 -23.40
CA SER A 68 -7.05 -9.63 -23.07
C SER A 68 -6.85 -8.91 -21.73
N GLU A 69 -7.69 -7.91 -21.43
CA GLU A 69 -7.71 -7.21 -20.13
C GLU A 69 -8.03 -8.19 -18.98
N GLN A 70 -9.03 -9.05 -19.16
CA GLN A 70 -9.41 -10.03 -18.14
C GLN A 70 -8.34 -11.11 -17.94
N LEU A 71 -7.63 -11.52 -19.00
CA LEU A 71 -6.48 -12.43 -18.88
C LEU A 71 -5.35 -11.80 -18.07
N ARG A 72 -5.02 -10.53 -18.35
CA ARG A 72 -4.02 -9.80 -17.56
C ARG A 72 -4.43 -9.69 -16.08
N ILE A 73 -5.70 -9.40 -15.79
CA ILE A 73 -6.21 -9.37 -14.41
C ILE A 73 -6.02 -10.74 -13.75
N ALA A 74 -6.32 -11.84 -14.45
CA ALA A 74 -6.13 -13.18 -13.91
C ALA A 74 -4.66 -13.49 -13.61
N GLU A 75 -3.73 -13.07 -14.48
CA GLU A 75 -2.28 -13.22 -14.27
C GLU A 75 -1.80 -12.45 -13.04
N GLU A 76 -2.20 -11.18 -12.90
CA GLU A 76 -1.86 -10.36 -11.72
C GLU A 76 -2.42 -10.97 -10.42
N LEU A 77 -3.66 -11.48 -10.45
CA LEU A 77 -4.26 -12.19 -9.31
C LEU A 77 -3.49 -13.46 -8.96
N GLN A 78 -3.01 -14.23 -9.95
CA GLN A 78 -2.21 -15.42 -9.70
C GLN A 78 -0.89 -15.10 -8.98
N GLU A 79 -0.25 -13.97 -9.29
CA GLU A 79 0.92 -13.52 -8.54
C GLU A 79 0.60 -13.27 -7.07
N LEU A 80 -0.58 -12.72 -6.76
CA LEU A 80 -1.00 -12.45 -5.39
C LEU A 80 -1.28 -13.72 -4.57
N HIS A 81 -1.50 -14.87 -5.22
CA HIS A 81 -1.73 -16.13 -4.51
C HIS A 81 -0.56 -16.53 -3.59
N THR A 82 0.66 -16.22 -3.99
CA THR A 82 1.89 -16.49 -3.22
C THR A 82 2.51 -15.25 -2.59
N THR A 83 1.91 -14.09 -2.81
CA THR A 83 2.38 -12.81 -2.29
C THR A 83 1.79 -12.55 -0.91
N ALA A 84 2.60 -12.02 -0.02
CA ALA A 84 2.16 -11.53 1.28
C ALA A 84 2.03 -10.00 1.24
N GLY A 85 0.95 -9.47 1.81
CA GLY A 85 0.77 -8.04 1.98
C GLY A 85 1.11 -7.57 3.39
N VAL A 86 1.53 -6.33 3.50
CA VAL A 86 1.71 -5.63 4.78
C VAL A 86 1.11 -4.24 4.69
N LEU A 87 0.37 -3.85 5.73
CA LEU A 87 -0.22 -2.53 5.89
C LEU A 87 0.20 -1.96 7.23
N LEU A 88 0.90 -0.84 7.22
CA LEU A 88 1.18 -0.03 8.41
C LEU A 88 0.44 1.29 8.26
N VAL A 89 -0.29 1.67 9.30
CA VAL A 89 -0.99 2.96 9.40
C VAL A 89 -0.66 3.57 10.75
N ASP A 90 -0.14 4.77 10.73
CA ASP A 90 0.11 5.55 11.92
C ASP A 90 -0.62 6.89 11.84
N ALA A 91 -1.45 7.17 12.84
CA ALA A 91 -2.30 8.34 12.87
C ALA A 91 -1.73 9.37 13.80
N GLN A 92 -1.73 10.63 13.37
CA GLN A 92 -1.24 11.73 14.18
C GLN A 92 -1.96 11.83 15.54
N GLY A 93 -1.18 11.93 16.61
CA GLY A 93 -1.68 12.03 17.98
C GLY A 93 -1.81 10.65 18.63
N HIS A 94 -2.55 10.59 19.74
CA HIS A 94 -2.68 9.38 20.56
C HIS A 94 -4.13 9.17 21.04
N GLY A 95 -4.40 7.97 21.51
CA GLY A 95 -5.68 7.63 22.14
C GLY A 95 -6.79 7.35 21.12
N ILE A 96 -8.05 7.60 21.53
CA ILE A 96 -9.25 7.18 20.78
C ILE A 96 -9.35 7.85 19.41
N ILE A 97 -8.94 9.11 19.28
CA ILE A 97 -9.04 9.85 18.02
C ILE A 97 -8.07 9.25 16.98
N ALA A 98 -6.82 9.05 17.34
CA ALA A 98 -5.83 8.41 16.48
C ALA A 98 -6.25 6.98 16.10
N ALA A 99 -6.73 6.19 17.05
CA ALA A 99 -7.25 4.85 16.80
C ALA A 99 -8.41 4.85 15.80
N LYS A 100 -9.31 5.84 15.89
CA LYS A 100 -10.44 5.99 14.96
C LYS A 100 -9.98 6.37 13.55
N ILE A 101 -8.98 7.25 13.42
CA ILE A 101 -8.40 7.63 12.12
C ILE A 101 -7.76 6.39 11.49
N ALA A 102 -6.90 5.68 12.24
CA ALA A 102 -6.25 4.46 11.76
C ALA A 102 -7.25 3.40 11.32
N SER A 103 -8.32 3.17 12.10
CA SER A 103 -9.41 2.26 11.72
C SER A 103 -10.16 2.72 10.47
N THR A 104 -10.42 4.02 10.31
CA THR A 104 -11.07 4.57 9.11
C THR A 104 -10.22 4.34 7.86
N VAL A 105 -8.92 4.57 7.95
CA VAL A 105 -7.97 4.32 6.84
C VAL A 105 -7.95 2.82 6.52
N HIS A 106 -7.85 1.97 7.52
CA HIS A 106 -7.86 0.52 7.38
C HIS A 106 -9.12 0.00 6.66
N ASP A 107 -10.31 0.39 7.13
CA ASP A 107 -11.58 -0.05 6.55
C ASP A 107 -11.76 0.47 5.11
N THR A 108 -11.32 1.71 4.87
CA THR A 108 -11.34 2.31 3.53
C THR A 108 -10.39 1.57 2.59
N PHE A 109 -9.21 1.20 3.07
CA PHE A 109 -8.25 0.39 2.32
C PHE A 109 -8.85 -0.94 1.90
N HIS A 110 -9.42 -1.70 2.85
CA HIS A 110 -10.02 -3.01 2.55
C HIS A 110 -11.21 -2.93 1.60
N THR A 111 -11.98 -1.86 1.66
CA THR A 111 -13.08 -1.62 0.71
C THR A 111 -12.54 -1.28 -0.68
N ALA A 112 -11.50 -0.45 -0.76
CA ALA A 112 -10.92 -0.01 -2.03
C ALA A 112 -10.18 -1.15 -2.73
N ILE A 113 -9.42 -1.96 -2.01
CA ILE A 113 -8.64 -3.04 -2.61
C ILE A 113 -9.52 -4.13 -3.22
N LEU A 114 -10.70 -4.40 -2.66
CA LEU A 114 -11.64 -5.34 -3.24
C LEU A 114 -12.03 -4.96 -4.67
N SER A 115 -12.37 -3.68 -4.89
CA SER A 115 -12.68 -3.15 -6.22
C SER A 115 -11.46 -3.17 -7.13
N GLU A 116 -10.29 -2.86 -6.58
CA GLU A 116 -9.05 -2.80 -7.35
C GLU A 116 -8.61 -4.17 -7.84
N LEU A 117 -8.75 -5.21 -7.02
CA LEU A 117 -8.46 -6.59 -7.40
C LEU A 117 -9.41 -7.08 -8.51
N ASP A 118 -10.68 -6.68 -8.49
CA ASP A 118 -11.63 -7.04 -9.55
C ASP A 118 -11.36 -6.29 -10.87
N CYS A 119 -10.85 -5.05 -10.81
CA CYS A 119 -10.64 -4.22 -11.99
C CYS A 119 -9.22 -4.30 -12.56
N ASN A 120 -8.21 -4.49 -11.71
CA ASN A 120 -6.81 -4.40 -12.08
C ASN A 120 -5.97 -5.63 -11.70
N GLY A 121 -6.52 -6.51 -10.86
CA GLY A 121 -5.83 -7.71 -10.37
C GLY A 121 -4.81 -7.43 -9.26
N ARG A 122 -4.55 -6.15 -8.92
CA ARG A 122 -3.54 -5.72 -7.95
C ARG A 122 -3.85 -4.36 -7.37
N ALA A 123 -3.17 -3.98 -6.29
CA ALA A 123 -3.22 -2.61 -5.78
C ALA A 123 -2.56 -1.63 -6.76
N THR A 124 -3.17 -0.46 -6.96
CA THR A 124 -2.64 0.61 -7.82
C THR A 124 -2.49 1.92 -7.05
N PRO A 125 -1.62 2.85 -7.50
CA PRO A 125 -1.50 4.17 -6.88
C PRO A 125 -2.83 4.94 -6.84
N GLU A 126 -3.68 4.78 -7.85
CA GLU A 126 -5.00 5.42 -7.94
C GLU A 126 -5.96 4.97 -6.83
N MET A 127 -5.82 3.74 -6.35
CA MET A 127 -6.56 3.27 -5.18
C MET A 127 -6.26 4.13 -3.95
N PHE A 128 -5.00 4.43 -3.72
CA PHE A 128 -4.56 5.24 -2.57
C PHE A 128 -4.98 6.70 -2.70
N GLU A 129 -5.03 7.25 -3.92
CA GLU A 129 -5.60 8.57 -4.15
C GLU A 129 -7.06 8.63 -3.73
N ARG A 130 -7.86 7.61 -4.07
CA ARG A 130 -9.26 7.50 -3.64
C ARG A 130 -9.39 7.40 -2.11
N ILE A 131 -8.48 6.68 -1.45
CA ILE A 131 -8.44 6.61 0.03
C ILE A 131 -8.15 7.99 0.61
N ASN A 132 -7.15 8.69 0.07
CA ASN A 132 -6.79 10.04 0.52
C ASN A 132 -7.95 11.03 0.35
N LEU A 133 -8.61 11.03 -0.81
CA LEU A 133 -9.77 11.87 -1.07
C LEU A 133 -10.93 11.60 -0.10
N ARG A 134 -11.22 10.35 0.22
CA ARG A 134 -12.25 9.98 1.20
C ARG A 134 -11.91 10.48 2.59
N LEU A 135 -10.65 10.35 3.01
CA LEU A 135 -10.21 10.86 4.31
C LEU A 135 -10.38 12.39 4.36
N ALA A 136 -9.88 13.12 3.36
CA ALA A 136 -10.01 14.56 3.27
C ALA A 136 -11.48 15.04 3.27
N GLN A 137 -12.36 14.35 2.54
CA GLN A 137 -13.79 14.66 2.52
C GLN A 137 -14.47 14.42 3.89
N SER A 138 -14.08 13.37 4.60
CA SER A 138 -14.61 13.08 5.93
C SER A 138 -14.24 14.15 6.95
N VAL A 139 -13.03 14.68 6.85
CA VAL A 139 -12.53 15.81 7.65
C VAL A 139 -13.31 17.09 7.34
N THR A 140 -13.46 17.42 6.06
CA THR A 140 -14.19 18.63 5.62
C THR A 140 -15.65 18.61 6.08
N ALA A 141 -16.32 17.47 5.94
CA ALA A 141 -17.72 17.32 6.39
C ALA A 141 -17.87 17.48 7.91
N ARG A 142 -16.94 16.97 8.70
CA ARG A 142 -16.94 17.12 10.17
C ARG A 142 -16.64 18.56 10.59
N ASN A 143 -15.65 19.20 9.97
CA ASN A 143 -15.31 20.60 10.26
C ASN A 143 -16.48 21.55 9.92
N ALA A 144 -17.25 21.26 8.88
CA ALA A 144 -18.46 22.02 8.54
C ALA A 144 -19.59 21.88 9.59
N LEU A 145 -19.62 20.79 10.33
CA LEU A 145 -20.59 20.52 11.39
C LEU A 145 -20.10 20.99 12.78
N SER A 146 -18.80 21.20 12.94
CA SER A 146 -18.18 21.66 14.20
C SER A 146 -18.45 23.15 14.40
N ARG A 147 -19.00 23.53 15.56
CA ARG A 147 -19.30 24.93 15.91
C ARG A 147 -18.11 25.70 16.46
N THR A 148 -17.00 25.05 16.73
CA THR A 148 -15.80 25.65 17.34
C THR A 148 -14.58 25.47 16.42
N LYS A 149 -13.88 26.57 16.14
CA LYS A 149 -12.65 26.57 15.32
C LYS A 149 -11.47 25.81 15.96
N GLU A 150 -11.55 25.50 17.25
CA GLU A 150 -10.52 24.77 18.00
C GLU A 150 -10.52 23.27 17.75
N ASP A 151 -11.62 22.72 17.21
CA ASP A 151 -11.78 21.28 16.94
C ASP A 151 -11.36 20.88 15.50
N SER A 152 -10.75 21.79 14.74
CA SER A 152 -10.27 21.51 13.37
C SER A 152 -8.92 20.79 13.35
N SER A 153 -8.74 19.77 14.20
CA SER A 153 -7.59 18.88 14.10
C SER A 153 -7.62 18.19 12.73
N ARG A 154 -6.58 18.39 11.93
CA ARG A 154 -6.41 17.68 10.66
C ARG A 154 -6.25 16.21 10.99
N GLU A 155 -7.11 15.39 10.41
CA GLU A 155 -6.95 13.95 10.50
C GLU A 155 -5.87 13.53 9.51
N ILE A 156 -4.65 13.38 10.01
CA ILE A 156 -3.48 13.00 9.23
C ILE A 156 -3.08 11.59 9.66
N ALA A 157 -2.79 10.74 8.70
CA ALA A 157 -2.21 9.44 8.95
C ALA A 157 -1.08 9.16 7.96
N THR A 158 0.00 8.56 8.44
CA THR A 158 0.99 7.94 7.57
C THR A 158 0.54 6.55 7.18
N LEU A 159 0.92 6.10 5.98
CA LEU A 159 0.60 4.76 5.50
C LEU A 159 1.78 4.20 4.70
N LEU A 160 2.13 2.95 5.01
CA LEU A 160 2.96 2.12 4.15
C LEU A 160 2.19 0.85 3.82
N TYR A 161 1.96 0.62 2.54
CA TYR A 161 1.46 -0.64 2.02
C TYR A 161 2.55 -1.31 1.22
N GLY A 162 2.72 -2.61 1.39
CA GLY A 162 3.71 -3.37 0.66
C GLY A 162 3.26 -4.79 0.33
N GLU A 163 3.81 -5.31 -0.75
CA GLU A 163 3.63 -6.66 -1.26
C GLU A 163 4.99 -7.36 -1.30
N ILE A 164 5.07 -8.51 -0.65
CA ILE A 164 6.31 -9.30 -0.52
C ILE A 164 6.12 -10.59 -1.31
N ARG A 165 6.91 -10.76 -2.35
CA ARG A 165 6.88 -11.93 -3.22
C ARG A 165 7.87 -13.00 -2.76
N PRO A 166 7.64 -14.28 -3.12
CA PRO A 166 8.56 -15.38 -2.78
C PRO A 166 9.97 -15.23 -3.37
N ASP A 167 10.12 -14.48 -4.47
CA ASP A 167 11.41 -14.17 -5.09
C ASP A 167 12.21 -13.07 -4.38
N GLY A 168 11.68 -12.56 -3.24
CA GLY A 168 12.31 -11.51 -2.45
C GLY A 168 12.05 -10.10 -2.97
N LEU A 169 11.19 -9.92 -3.97
CA LEU A 169 10.76 -8.60 -4.39
C LEU A 169 9.79 -8.01 -3.34
N PHE A 170 10.10 -6.81 -2.87
CA PHE A 170 9.22 -5.98 -2.06
C PHE A 170 8.76 -4.79 -2.89
N ARG A 171 7.48 -4.78 -3.22
CA ARG A 171 6.80 -3.70 -3.92
C ARG A 171 5.99 -2.90 -2.90
N PHE A 172 6.12 -1.56 -2.88
CA PHE A 172 5.47 -0.76 -1.84
C PHE A 172 5.07 0.64 -2.30
N VAL A 173 4.16 1.24 -1.56
CA VAL A 173 3.81 2.66 -1.63
C VAL A 173 3.90 3.27 -0.23
N ASN A 174 4.39 4.50 -0.14
CA ASN A 174 4.64 5.20 1.11
C ASN A 174 3.97 6.58 1.12
N PHE A 175 3.10 6.79 2.09
CA PHE A 175 2.42 8.07 2.37
C PHE A 175 2.93 8.65 3.70
N GLY A 176 4.07 9.34 3.63
CA GLY A 176 4.66 10.02 4.79
C GLY A 176 5.14 9.12 5.92
N HIS A 177 5.12 7.81 5.73
CA HIS A 177 5.58 6.84 6.72
C HIS A 177 7.12 6.72 6.69
N PRO A 178 7.80 6.35 7.79
CA PRO A 178 9.22 6.04 7.75
C PRO A 178 9.57 5.07 6.62
N PRO A 179 10.65 5.33 5.87
CA PRO A 179 11.00 4.47 4.75
C PRO A 179 11.46 3.09 5.22
N PRO A 180 11.20 2.02 4.44
CA PRO A 180 11.71 0.70 4.74
C PRO A 180 13.24 0.70 4.76
N LEU A 181 13.83 -0.08 5.68
CA LEU A 181 15.26 -0.34 5.72
C LEU A 181 15.55 -1.77 5.31
N VAL A 182 16.60 -1.97 4.54
CA VAL A 182 17.09 -3.29 4.13
C VAL A 182 18.46 -3.53 4.72
N PHE A 183 18.56 -4.50 5.61
CA PHE A 183 19.84 -4.93 6.15
C PHE A 183 20.41 -6.06 5.27
N SER A 184 21.60 -5.85 4.76
CA SER A 184 22.30 -6.90 4.02
C SER A 184 23.10 -7.78 4.95
N SER A 185 22.76 -9.05 5.01
CA SER A 185 23.49 -10.05 5.78
C SER A 185 24.96 -10.17 5.31
N LYS A 186 25.20 -9.99 4.02
CA LYS A 186 26.54 -10.05 3.41
C LYS A 186 27.43 -8.89 3.86
N TYR A 187 26.87 -7.66 3.91
CA TYR A 187 27.65 -6.46 4.23
C TYR A 187 27.54 -6.06 5.71
N GLY A 188 26.63 -6.67 6.47
CA GLY A 188 26.45 -6.41 7.90
C GLY A 188 25.95 -5.00 8.21
N ARG A 189 25.22 -4.37 7.29
CA ARG A 189 24.73 -2.99 7.43
C ARG A 189 23.45 -2.75 6.65
N PHE A 190 22.75 -1.66 6.97
CA PHE A 190 21.66 -1.17 6.15
C PHE A 190 22.17 -0.68 4.79
N MET A 191 21.46 -1.08 3.76
CA MET A 191 21.70 -0.63 2.40
C MET A 191 21.06 0.74 2.18
N GLU A 192 21.75 1.60 1.44
CA GLU A 192 21.17 2.87 1.00
C GLU A 192 20.19 2.62 -0.15
N ILE A 193 18.92 2.90 0.08
CA ILE A 193 17.92 2.90 -0.97
C ILE A 193 17.97 4.28 -1.62
N ARG A 194 18.28 4.31 -2.91
CA ARG A 194 18.32 5.58 -3.66
C ARG A 194 16.94 6.23 -3.66
N LYS A 195 16.88 7.54 -3.41
CA LYS A 195 15.62 8.32 -3.41
C LYS A 195 14.82 8.16 -4.73
N CYS A 196 15.50 7.94 -5.87
CA CYS A 196 14.83 7.69 -7.14
C CYS A 196 14.12 6.32 -7.22
N CYS A 197 14.45 5.37 -6.32
CA CYS A 197 13.80 4.07 -6.21
C CYS A 197 12.66 4.08 -5.17
N MET A 198 12.47 5.21 -4.48
CA MET A 198 11.39 5.37 -3.51
C MET A 198 10.34 6.32 -4.03
N VAL A 199 9.09 5.88 -4.01
CA VAL A 199 7.93 6.72 -4.29
C VAL A 199 7.35 7.15 -2.96
N GLN A 200 7.54 8.41 -2.61
CA GLN A 200 6.96 9.01 -1.41
C GLN A 200 5.85 9.98 -1.78
N PHE A 201 4.72 9.82 -1.13
CA PHE A 201 3.60 10.76 -1.17
C PHE A 201 3.50 11.48 0.17
N PRO A 202 2.81 12.63 0.24
CA PRO A 202 2.43 13.24 1.51
C PRO A 202 1.60 12.27 2.35
N ALA A 203 1.63 12.45 3.68
CA ALA A 203 0.73 11.71 4.57
C ALA A 203 -0.74 11.88 4.14
N LEU A 204 -1.55 10.86 4.38
CA LEU A 204 -2.97 10.88 4.06
C LEU A 204 -3.68 11.99 4.84
N GLY A 205 -4.61 12.67 4.19
CA GLY A 205 -5.33 13.82 4.76
C GLY A 205 -4.57 15.15 4.66
N LEU A 206 -3.31 15.12 4.15
CA LEU A 206 -2.50 16.33 3.97
C LEU A 206 -2.58 16.80 2.52
N GLU A 207 -3.14 17.99 2.33
CA GLU A 207 -3.04 18.73 1.07
C GLU A 207 -1.84 19.69 1.12
N ILE A 208 -0.91 19.52 0.17
CA ILE A 208 0.22 20.44 0.02
C ILE A 208 -0.18 21.52 -0.99
N PRO A 209 -0.28 22.80 -0.59
CA PRO A 209 -0.59 23.89 -1.49
C PRO A 209 0.38 23.97 -2.67
N GLU A 210 -0.09 24.54 -3.79
CA GLU A 210 0.71 24.62 -5.03
C GLU A 210 1.98 25.47 -4.88
N ASP A 211 1.96 26.45 -4.01
CA ASP A 211 3.05 27.38 -3.69
C ASP A 211 3.95 26.90 -2.55
N HIS A 212 3.67 25.73 -1.95
CA HIS A 212 4.48 25.24 -0.83
C HIS A 212 5.89 24.83 -1.31
N PRO A 213 6.97 25.29 -0.62
CA PRO A 213 8.34 25.03 -1.06
C PRO A 213 8.71 23.53 -1.07
N ASP A 214 8.02 22.72 -0.27
CA ASP A 214 8.24 21.28 -0.20
C ASP A 214 7.41 20.47 -1.21
N ARG A 215 6.55 21.12 -2.00
CA ARG A 215 5.71 20.41 -2.99
C ARG A 215 6.53 19.54 -3.94
N ASN A 216 7.70 20.03 -4.36
CA ASN A 216 8.58 19.29 -5.26
C ASN A 216 9.26 18.08 -4.61
N LYS A 217 9.22 17.95 -3.28
CA LYS A 217 9.72 16.77 -2.56
C LYS A 217 8.75 15.60 -2.64
N TYR A 218 7.48 15.87 -2.92
CA TYR A 218 6.42 14.88 -2.98
C TYR A 218 5.95 14.70 -4.42
N THR A 219 5.83 13.48 -4.83
CA THR A 219 5.27 13.15 -6.13
C THR A 219 3.74 13.15 -6.00
N SER A 220 3.04 13.97 -6.78
CA SER A 220 1.60 13.79 -6.90
C SER A 220 1.32 12.62 -7.86
N ILE A 221 0.28 11.85 -7.59
CA ILE A 221 -0.16 10.76 -8.47
C ILE A 221 -0.44 11.30 -9.88
N ASN A 222 -1.01 12.51 -9.98
CA ASN A 222 -1.29 13.16 -11.26
C ASN A 222 -0.03 13.54 -12.07
N LEU A 223 1.06 13.93 -11.42
CA LEU A 223 2.33 14.22 -12.10
C LEU A 223 3.00 12.94 -12.62
N ARG A 224 2.81 11.81 -11.94
CA ARG A 224 3.36 10.52 -12.39
C ARG A 224 2.59 9.89 -13.53
N ARG A 225 1.27 10.12 -13.62
CA ARG A 225 0.45 9.60 -14.72
C ARG A 225 0.96 9.99 -16.11
N SER A 226 1.66 11.12 -16.22
CA SER A 226 2.28 11.59 -17.48
C SER A 226 3.69 11.05 -17.73
N GLN A 227 4.36 10.45 -16.71
CA GLN A 227 5.77 10.07 -16.78
C GLN A 227 6.05 8.58 -16.52
N MET A 228 5.08 7.82 -16.01
CA MET A 228 5.28 6.42 -15.63
C MET A 228 4.21 5.53 -16.27
N ASN A 229 4.60 4.32 -16.64
CA ASN A 229 3.64 3.29 -17.02
C ASN A 229 2.73 2.98 -15.82
N ALA A 230 1.43 2.78 -16.09
CA ALA A 230 0.46 2.45 -15.07
C ALA A 230 0.94 1.20 -14.30
N GLY A 231 1.35 1.37 -13.06
CA GLY A 231 1.75 0.26 -12.21
C GLY A 231 3.03 0.43 -11.40
N ASP A 232 3.75 1.55 -11.54
CA ASP A 232 5.04 1.70 -10.87
C ASP A 232 4.87 2.06 -9.38
N LEU A 233 4.83 1.04 -8.54
CA LEU A 233 5.14 1.13 -7.13
C LEU A 233 6.66 1.15 -6.93
N ALA A 234 7.14 1.63 -5.79
CA ALA A 234 8.54 1.49 -5.44
C ALA A 234 8.88 0.01 -5.23
N GLU A 235 10.03 -0.42 -5.70
CA GLU A 235 10.45 -1.82 -5.64
C GLU A 235 11.84 -1.95 -5.02
N ILE A 236 11.98 -2.88 -4.08
CA ILE A 236 13.24 -3.27 -3.45
C ILE A 236 13.36 -4.78 -3.56
N THR A 237 14.46 -5.26 -4.09
CA THR A 237 14.75 -6.69 -4.12
C THR A 237 15.65 -7.05 -2.94
N LEU A 238 15.21 -8.00 -2.12
CA LEU A 238 16.03 -8.65 -1.12
C LEU A 238 16.96 -9.60 -1.84
N MET A 239 18.25 -9.21 -2.02
CA MET A 239 19.16 -9.84 -2.97
C MET A 239 19.91 -11.05 -2.46
N GLY A 240 19.83 -11.37 -1.19
CA GLY A 240 20.62 -12.45 -0.61
C GLY A 240 19.88 -13.22 0.47
N ARG A 241 20.26 -14.48 0.61
CA ARG A 241 19.83 -15.29 1.74
C ARG A 241 20.27 -14.63 3.05
N GLY A 242 19.33 -14.44 3.96
CA GLY A 242 19.57 -13.79 5.24
C GLY A 242 19.44 -12.28 5.21
N ASP A 243 19.18 -11.65 4.06
CA ASP A 243 18.85 -10.22 4.02
C ASP A 243 17.54 -9.97 4.76
N ILE A 244 17.42 -8.81 5.41
CA ILE A 244 16.32 -8.49 6.31
C ILE A 244 15.67 -7.19 5.88
N LEU A 245 14.36 -7.22 5.62
CA LEU A 245 13.53 -6.03 5.48
C LEU A 245 13.01 -5.64 6.87
N PHE A 246 13.26 -4.40 7.25
CA PHE A 246 12.83 -3.79 8.50
C PHE A 246 11.85 -2.66 8.23
N LEU A 247 10.61 -2.86 8.67
CA LEU A 247 9.53 -1.87 8.64
C LEU A 247 9.19 -1.47 10.08
N TYR A 248 8.90 -0.19 10.31
CA TYR A 248 8.77 0.35 11.66
C TYR A 248 7.97 1.66 11.66
N THR A 249 7.40 2.03 12.80
CA THR A 249 6.81 3.35 13.05
C THR A 249 7.85 4.30 13.64
N ASP A 250 7.63 5.61 13.58
CA ASP A 250 8.51 6.64 14.06
C ASP A 250 8.76 6.59 15.58
N GLY A 251 7.82 6.03 16.37
CA GLY A 251 8.04 5.69 17.76
C GLY A 251 9.17 4.69 18.01
N VAL A 252 9.60 3.92 16.99
CA VAL A 252 10.79 3.05 17.05
C VAL A 252 12.04 3.79 16.62
N TYR A 253 11.96 4.53 15.49
CA TYR A 253 13.06 5.27 14.89
C TYR A 253 12.51 6.37 13.99
N ASP A 254 12.87 7.62 14.24
CA ASP A 254 12.37 8.77 13.46
C ASP A 254 13.17 9.06 12.18
N GLY A 255 14.27 8.33 11.99
CA GLY A 255 15.13 8.49 10.80
C GLY A 255 16.14 9.64 10.91
N SER A 256 16.17 10.40 12.00
CA SER A 256 17.02 11.58 12.14
C SER A 256 18.37 11.29 12.82
N ASP A 257 18.46 10.27 13.68
CA ASP A 257 19.66 9.94 14.46
C ASP A 257 20.45 8.78 13.83
N GLU A 258 21.59 9.12 13.23
CA GLU A 258 22.55 8.14 12.69
C GLU A 258 23.17 7.24 13.78
N GLY A 259 23.22 7.68 15.03
CA GLY A 259 23.69 6.87 16.16
C GLY A 259 22.71 5.75 16.46
N GLU A 260 21.42 6.07 16.49
CA GLU A 260 20.34 5.10 16.69
C GLU A 260 20.26 4.11 15.53
N ARG A 261 20.41 4.58 14.28
CA ARG A 261 20.48 3.73 13.11
C ARG A 261 21.58 2.67 13.22
N ARG A 262 22.78 3.07 13.63
CA ARG A 262 23.93 2.15 13.84
C ARG A 262 23.66 1.16 14.97
N GLU A 263 22.92 1.57 15.98
CA GLU A 263 22.54 0.69 17.09
C GLU A 263 21.57 -0.40 16.59
N PHE A 264 20.56 -0.06 15.78
CA PHE A 264 19.71 -1.07 15.15
C PHE A 264 20.48 -1.98 14.19
N GLU A 265 21.45 -1.45 13.43
CA GLU A 265 22.36 -2.27 12.62
C GLU A 265 23.11 -3.29 13.48
N ARG A 266 23.62 -2.88 14.63
CA ARG A 266 24.32 -3.75 15.56
C ARG A 266 23.42 -4.84 16.12
N ILE A 267 22.21 -4.47 16.57
CA ILE A 267 21.22 -5.43 17.10
C ILE A 267 20.87 -6.47 16.02
N ILE A 268 20.55 -6.03 14.81
CA ILE A 268 20.22 -6.94 13.72
C ILE A 268 21.43 -7.83 13.37
N GLN A 269 22.64 -7.30 13.35
CA GLN A 269 23.86 -8.07 13.08
C GLN A 269 24.11 -9.15 14.15
N GLU A 270 23.85 -8.86 15.42
CA GLU A 270 23.99 -9.81 16.52
C GLU A 270 22.96 -10.94 16.45
N HIS A 271 21.72 -10.65 16.03
CA HIS A 271 20.61 -11.57 15.99
C HIS A 271 20.27 -12.10 14.59
N LYS A 272 21.04 -11.77 13.55
CA LYS A 272 20.69 -12.08 12.14
C LYS A 272 20.50 -13.56 11.83
N GLU A 273 21.12 -14.45 12.59
CA GLU A 273 20.95 -15.91 12.42
C GLU A 273 19.70 -16.44 13.13
N GLU A 274 19.12 -15.66 14.04
CA GLU A 274 17.92 -16.03 14.79
C GLU A 274 16.64 -15.88 13.95
N PRO A 275 15.52 -16.45 14.39
CA PRO A 275 14.22 -16.22 13.79
C PRO A 275 13.84 -14.72 13.77
N ALA A 276 13.07 -14.29 12.75
CA ALA A 276 12.62 -12.90 12.62
C ALA A 276 11.93 -12.35 13.88
N LYS A 277 11.21 -13.22 14.61
CA LYS A 277 10.56 -12.88 15.89
C LYS A 277 11.55 -12.41 16.95
N ASP A 278 12.70 -13.08 17.05
CA ASP A 278 13.70 -12.76 18.08
C ASP A 278 14.41 -11.44 17.73
N ILE A 279 14.62 -11.17 16.44
CA ILE A 279 15.10 -9.88 15.96
C ILE A 279 14.10 -8.76 16.31
N CYS A 280 12.79 -8.98 16.07
CA CYS A 280 11.74 -8.03 16.46
C CYS A 280 11.78 -7.73 17.96
N ASN A 281 11.89 -8.76 18.79
CA ASN A 281 11.91 -8.61 20.24
C ASN A 281 13.12 -7.77 20.70
N ALA A 282 14.32 -8.06 20.17
CA ALA A 282 15.52 -7.33 20.51
C ALA A 282 15.42 -5.83 20.14
N ILE A 283 14.83 -5.51 18.97
CA ILE A 283 14.61 -4.13 18.54
C ILE A 283 13.58 -3.45 19.46
N LEU A 284 12.47 -4.11 19.78
CA LEU A 284 11.42 -3.56 20.64
C LEU A 284 11.92 -3.34 22.07
N GLU A 285 12.67 -4.26 22.63
CA GLU A 285 13.30 -4.09 23.96
C GLU A 285 14.17 -2.87 24.00
N ARG A 286 14.96 -2.64 22.95
CA ARG A 286 15.79 -1.43 22.83
C ARG A 286 14.96 -0.16 22.74
N ALA A 287 13.91 -0.16 21.90
CA ALA A 287 13.03 1.01 21.74
C ALA A 287 12.27 1.33 23.04
N ILE A 288 11.80 0.32 23.78
CA ILE A 288 11.16 0.48 25.09
C ILE A 288 12.16 1.00 26.13
N GLY A 289 13.40 0.54 26.10
CA GLY A 289 14.46 1.07 26.98
C GLY A 289 14.73 2.56 26.74
N ASN A 290 14.49 3.08 25.52
CA ASN A 290 14.53 4.51 25.24
C ASN A 290 13.38 5.25 25.93
N ASP A 291 12.17 4.70 25.97
CA ASP A 291 11.03 5.31 26.67
C ASP A 291 11.29 5.48 28.14
N GLU A 292 11.94 4.53 28.79
CA GLU A 292 12.31 4.65 30.20
C GLU A 292 13.30 5.80 30.42
N ARG A 293 14.27 5.98 29.51
CA ARG A 293 15.20 7.11 29.55
C ARG A 293 14.49 8.46 29.38
N LEU A 294 13.52 8.53 28.42
CA LEU A 294 12.72 9.73 28.18
C LEU A 294 11.85 10.07 29.40
N ARG A 295 11.23 9.09 30.04
CA ARG A 295 10.46 9.28 31.28
C ARG A 295 11.33 9.80 32.40
N LEU A 296 12.52 9.21 32.61
CA LEU A 296 13.49 9.63 33.63
C LEU A 296 14.10 11.01 33.33
N GLY A 297 14.24 11.34 32.03
CA GLY A 297 14.71 12.65 31.56
C GLY A 297 13.66 13.77 31.62
N GLY A 298 12.40 13.46 31.93
CA GLY A 298 11.32 14.44 32.01
C GLY A 298 10.70 14.80 30.65
N GLU A 299 10.83 13.96 29.62
CA GLU A 299 10.31 14.13 28.27
C GLU A 299 9.27 13.06 27.89
N PRO A 300 8.23 12.80 28.73
CA PRO A 300 7.27 11.73 28.46
C PRO A 300 6.41 11.98 27.19
N ASP A 301 6.27 13.22 26.77
CA ASP A 301 5.48 13.61 25.57
C ASP A 301 6.14 13.18 24.25
N ARG A 302 7.39 12.71 24.30
CA ARG A 302 8.12 12.15 23.15
C ARG A 302 7.94 10.64 22.99
N ILE A 303 7.20 10.00 23.90
CA ILE A 303 6.92 8.56 23.83
C ILE A 303 5.75 8.33 22.88
N ASP A 304 5.98 7.50 21.88
CA ASP A 304 4.98 7.15 20.88
C ASP A 304 4.80 5.64 20.73
N ASP A 305 3.75 5.24 20.03
CA ASP A 305 3.40 3.84 19.75
C ASP A 305 4.48 3.17 18.88
N LYS A 306 4.86 1.94 19.22
CA LYS A 306 5.96 1.24 18.57
C LYS A 306 5.46 0.01 17.82
N THR A 307 5.73 -0.01 16.53
CA THR A 307 5.49 -1.17 15.68
C THR A 307 6.77 -1.57 14.95
N VAL A 308 7.10 -2.84 14.98
CA VAL A 308 8.22 -3.43 14.25
C VAL A 308 7.73 -4.62 13.44
N PHE A 309 8.14 -4.68 12.19
CA PHE A 309 7.90 -5.83 11.31
C PHE A 309 9.18 -6.22 10.59
N ILE A 310 9.55 -7.48 10.70
CA ILE A 310 10.77 -8.05 10.13
C ILE A 310 10.42 -9.15 9.12
N VAL A 311 10.96 -9.03 7.92
CA VAL A 311 10.97 -10.11 6.93
C VAL A 311 12.41 -10.53 6.69
N LYS A 312 12.69 -11.82 6.87
CA LYS A 312 14.01 -12.40 6.63
C LYS A 312 13.96 -13.31 5.41
N SER A 313 14.84 -13.06 4.45
CA SER A 313 15.02 -13.94 3.29
C SER A 313 15.69 -15.25 3.72
N THR A 314 15.12 -16.40 3.36
CA THR A 314 15.57 -17.75 3.79
C THR A 314 16.12 -18.57 2.64
#